data_854abd59eb4f415cacb92da9467bb8b4
#
_entry.id   854abd59eb4f415cacb92da9467bb8b4
#
_cell.length_a   1.000
_cell.length_b   1.000
_cell.length_c   1.000
_cell.angle_alpha   90.00
_cell.angle_beta   90.00
_cell.angle_gamma   90.00
#
_symmetry.space_group_name_H-M   'P 1'
#
loop_
_entity.id
_entity.type
_entity.pdbx_description
1 polymer ?
#
loop_
_entity_poly.entity_id
_entity_poly.type
_entity_poly.pdbx_seq_one_letter_code
_entity_poly.pdbx_strand_id
1 'polypeptide(L)'
;MRTIFLFSILTLVAGSVFAQQDAKAKEILDKLSLTNKGYKTIQIDFSFTLENKSGSVTETNEGSVALKGKSYRLHMPAMGMEVFSDGAVTWSYLTQSNEVNISAVDPESEATLNPANIFTIYEKGFKYAYVGEESVGGKVAQVIDLFPVDKAKEFTKVRLSVDKAKSQIIMAKTFNKDGNTYTLGMKSMKTDQNLTPDYFKFDPVKYPKVEINDMR
;
A
#
# COMPACT_ATOMS: atom_id res chain seq x y z
N MET A 1 -40.68 -2.93 -65.64
CA MET A 1 -40.03 -3.67 -64.56
C MET A 1 -39.10 -2.69 -63.83
N ARG A 2 -39.51 -2.19 -62.65
CA ARG A 2 -38.71 -1.24 -61.81
C ARG A 2 -38.17 -2.02 -60.62
N THR A 3 -36.89 -2.27 -60.63
CA THR A 3 -36.20 -2.95 -59.57
C THR A 3 -35.83 -1.91 -58.48
N ILE A 4 -36.40 -2.05 -57.26
CA ILE A 4 -36.17 -1.20 -56.14
C ILE A 4 -35.00 -1.86 -55.35
N PHE A 5 -33.81 -1.21 -55.31
CA PHE A 5 -32.68 -1.60 -54.45
C PHE A 5 -32.92 -1.05 -53.03
N LEU A 6 -33.25 -1.94 -52.11
CA LEU A 6 -33.26 -1.61 -50.69
C LEU A 6 -31.81 -1.57 -50.16
N PHE A 7 -31.32 -0.37 -49.87
CA PHE A 7 -30.05 -0.13 -49.23
C PHE A 7 -30.27 -0.24 -47.71
N SER A 8 -29.85 -1.39 -47.12
CA SER A 8 -29.92 -1.62 -45.69
C SER A 8 -28.74 -0.90 -45.02
N ILE A 9 -29.01 0.23 -44.35
CA ILE A 9 -28.02 0.98 -43.56
C ILE A 9 -27.85 0.24 -42.23
N LEU A 10 -26.76 -0.51 -42.12
CA LEU A 10 -26.30 -1.12 -40.86
C LEU A 10 -25.61 -0.03 -40.02
N THR A 11 -26.34 0.61 -39.12
CA THR A 11 -25.79 1.54 -38.14
C THR A 11 -24.94 0.78 -37.10
N LEU A 12 -23.61 0.87 -37.27
CA LEU A 12 -22.64 0.38 -36.31
C LEU A 12 -22.68 1.31 -35.08
N VAL A 13 -23.40 0.90 -34.05
CA VAL A 13 -23.34 1.56 -32.73
C VAL A 13 -22.00 1.23 -32.14
N ALA A 14 -20.98 2.07 -32.37
CA ALA A 14 -19.73 2.07 -31.64
C ALA A 14 -20.04 2.50 -30.19
N GLY A 15 -20.34 1.51 -29.34
CA GLY A 15 -20.45 1.72 -27.93
C GLY A 15 -19.11 2.26 -27.42
N SER A 16 -19.10 3.52 -27.00
CA SER A 16 -17.99 4.13 -26.26
C SER A 16 -17.81 3.33 -24.98
N VAL A 17 -16.82 2.45 -24.96
CA VAL A 17 -16.35 1.82 -23.72
C VAL A 17 -15.65 2.94 -22.94
N PHE A 18 -16.43 3.79 -22.29
CA PHE A 18 -15.91 4.59 -21.20
C PHE A 18 -15.37 3.57 -20.21
N ALA A 19 -14.11 3.70 -19.85
CA ALA A 19 -13.48 2.92 -18.80
C ALA A 19 -14.18 3.25 -17.47
N GLN A 20 -15.34 2.66 -17.26
CA GLN A 20 -16.12 2.75 -16.04
C GLN A 20 -15.28 2.06 -14.98
N GLN A 21 -15.03 2.75 -13.88
CA GLN A 21 -14.36 2.11 -12.73
C GLN A 21 -15.16 0.84 -12.41
N ASP A 22 -14.44 -0.25 -12.20
CA ASP A 22 -15.03 -1.55 -11.91
C ASP A 22 -15.87 -1.48 -10.62
N ALA A 23 -17.20 -1.62 -10.78
CA ALA A 23 -18.15 -1.50 -9.68
C ALA A 23 -17.86 -2.52 -8.56
N LYS A 24 -17.41 -3.74 -8.93
CA LYS A 24 -17.06 -4.78 -7.96
C LYS A 24 -15.79 -4.42 -7.18
N ALA A 25 -14.77 -3.93 -7.87
CA ALA A 25 -13.56 -3.44 -7.22
C ALA A 25 -13.89 -2.27 -6.27
N LYS A 26 -14.74 -1.34 -6.71
CA LYS A 26 -15.17 -0.21 -5.87
C LYS A 26 -15.87 -0.67 -4.60
N GLU A 27 -16.83 -1.59 -4.69
CA GLU A 27 -17.55 -2.14 -3.53
C GLU A 27 -16.57 -2.71 -2.48
N ILE A 28 -15.57 -3.49 -2.94
CA ILE A 28 -14.57 -4.12 -2.05
C ILE A 28 -13.68 -3.07 -1.41
N LEU A 29 -13.22 -2.08 -2.18
CA LEU A 29 -12.34 -1.01 -1.69
C LEU A 29 -13.08 -0.07 -0.73
N ASP A 30 -14.33 0.27 -0.99
CA ASP A 30 -15.16 1.06 -0.08
C ASP A 30 -15.34 0.33 1.27
N LYS A 31 -15.63 -0.97 1.24
CA LYS A 31 -15.77 -1.78 2.46
C LYS A 31 -14.45 -1.88 3.22
N LEU A 32 -13.34 -2.05 2.52
CA LEU A 32 -12.00 -2.04 3.10
C LEU A 32 -11.70 -0.71 3.79
N SER A 33 -11.99 0.42 3.12
CA SER A 33 -11.82 1.78 3.66
C SER A 33 -12.64 1.99 4.93
N LEU A 34 -13.93 1.61 4.91
CA LEU A 34 -14.79 1.71 6.08
C LEU A 34 -14.26 0.88 7.26
N THR A 35 -13.81 -0.35 6.99
CA THR A 35 -13.23 -1.22 8.01
C THR A 35 -11.98 -0.60 8.64
N ASN A 36 -11.05 -0.09 7.80
CA ASN A 36 -9.80 0.50 8.28
C ASN A 36 -10.03 1.81 9.07
N LYS A 37 -10.95 2.66 8.61
CA LYS A 37 -11.33 3.90 9.31
C LYS A 37 -12.00 3.67 10.66
N GLY A 38 -12.56 2.48 10.88
CA GLY A 38 -13.15 2.09 12.16
C GLY A 38 -12.13 1.84 13.28
N TYR A 39 -10.86 1.54 12.93
CA TYR A 39 -9.83 1.22 13.91
C TYR A 39 -9.16 2.48 14.47
N LYS A 40 -9.00 2.52 15.81
CA LYS A 40 -8.24 3.59 16.49
C LYS A 40 -6.74 3.43 16.31
N THR A 41 -6.26 2.19 16.31
CA THR A 41 -4.88 1.81 16.06
C THR A 41 -4.83 0.51 15.27
N ILE A 42 -3.77 0.34 14.47
CA ILE A 42 -3.49 -0.88 13.71
C ILE A 42 -2.04 -1.25 13.97
N GLN A 43 -1.78 -2.49 14.39
CA GLN A 43 -0.43 -3.07 14.47
C GLN A 43 -0.37 -4.29 13.56
N ILE A 44 0.68 -4.37 12.75
CA ILE A 44 0.85 -5.44 11.76
C ILE A 44 2.28 -5.96 11.86
N ASP A 45 2.41 -7.28 11.91
CA ASP A 45 3.65 -7.96 11.58
C ASP A 45 3.56 -8.40 10.12
N PHE A 46 4.60 -8.17 9.34
CA PHE A 46 4.59 -8.43 7.90
C PHE A 46 5.91 -9.06 7.43
N SER A 47 5.86 -9.68 6.25
CA SER A 47 7.03 -10.00 5.44
C SER A 47 7.10 -9.04 4.26
N PHE A 48 8.30 -8.60 3.93
CA PHE A 48 8.61 -7.80 2.74
C PHE A 48 9.54 -8.61 1.85
N THR A 49 9.10 -8.92 0.63
CA THR A 49 9.85 -9.74 -0.32
C THR A 49 10.14 -8.95 -1.58
N LEU A 50 11.40 -8.91 -1.97
CA LEU A 50 11.85 -8.41 -3.26
C LEU A 50 12.06 -9.60 -4.21
N GLU A 51 11.44 -9.54 -5.39
CA GLU A 51 11.69 -10.44 -6.50
C GLU A 51 12.25 -9.63 -7.67
N ASN A 52 13.31 -10.11 -8.29
CA ASN A 52 13.89 -9.45 -9.46
C ASN A 52 13.03 -9.70 -10.72
N LYS A 53 13.43 -9.06 -11.84
CA LYS A 53 12.75 -9.17 -13.14
C LYS A 53 12.61 -10.61 -13.64
N SER A 54 13.50 -11.51 -13.26
CA SER A 54 13.43 -12.94 -13.62
C SER A 54 12.43 -13.73 -12.78
N GLY A 55 11.80 -13.09 -11.76
CA GLY A 55 10.89 -13.73 -10.82
C GLY A 55 11.59 -14.50 -9.70
N SER A 56 12.92 -14.42 -9.60
CA SER A 56 13.67 -15.02 -8.50
C SER A 56 13.57 -14.13 -7.26
N VAL A 57 13.30 -14.73 -6.11
CA VAL A 57 13.36 -14.06 -4.82
C VAL A 57 14.81 -13.65 -4.56
N THR A 58 15.03 -12.37 -4.36
CA THR A 58 16.37 -11.83 -4.04
C THR A 58 16.53 -11.58 -2.55
N GLU A 59 15.46 -11.21 -1.87
CA GLU A 59 15.49 -10.89 -0.45
C GLU A 59 14.10 -11.02 0.18
N THR A 60 14.03 -11.51 1.41
CA THR A 60 12.83 -11.49 2.24
C THR A 60 13.19 -11.02 3.63
N ASN A 61 12.57 -9.94 4.08
CA ASN A 61 12.73 -9.36 5.40
C ASN A 61 11.41 -9.39 6.15
N GLU A 62 11.51 -9.36 7.48
CA GLU A 62 10.36 -9.23 8.36
C GLU A 62 10.38 -7.86 9.03
N GLY A 63 9.20 -7.36 9.31
CA GLY A 63 9.04 -6.09 9.99
C GLY A 63 7.72 -5.99 10.72
N SER A 64 7.57 -4.91 11.45
CA SER A 64 6.31 -4.55 12.07
C SER A 64 6.01 -3.07 11.87
N VAL A 65 4.73 -2.74 11.80
CA VAL A 65 4.26 -1.36 11.74
C VAL A 65 3.11 -1.17 12.71
N ALA A 66 3.13 -0.05 13.41
CA ALA A 66 2.01 0.43 14.22
C ALA A 66 1.52 1.77 13.68
N LEU A 67 0.21 1.95 13.62
CA LEU A 67 -0.45 3.12 13.05
C LEU A 67 -1.47 3.70 14.04
N LYS A 68 -1.55 5.03 14.12
CA LYS A 68 -2.57 5.79 14.85
C LYS A 68 -2.86 7.12 14.17
N GLY A 69 -3.94 7.20 13.41
CA GLY A 69 -4.20 8.37 12.57
C GLY A 69 -3.07 8.59 11.57
N LYS A 70 -2.39 9.76 11.64
CA LYS A 70 -1.21 10.06 10.80
C LYS A 70 0.10 9.59 11.41
N SER A 71 0.12 9.15 12.67
CA SER A 71 1.33 8.69 13.35
C SER A 71 1.62 7.24 13.01
N TYR A 72 2.90 6.91 12.84
CA TYR A 72 3.32 5.52 12.63
C TYR A 72 4.68 5.22 13.27
N ARG A 73 4.92 3.95 13.54
CA ARG A 73 6.22 3.41 13.90
C ARG A 73 6.46 2.16 13.07
N LEU A 74 7.50 2.17 12.25
CA LEU A 74 7.95 1.06 11.42
C LEU A 74 9.24 0.48 12.02
N HIS A 75 9.33 -0.83 12.14
CA HIS A 75 10.55 -1.53 12.59
C HIS A 75 10.92 -2.61 11.58
N MET A 76 12.14 -2.52 11.04
CA MET A 76 12.74 -3.43 10.07
C MET A 76 14.08 -3.93 10.61
N PRO A 77 14.09 -4.94 11.51
CA PRO A 77 15.30 -5.33 12.25
C PRO A 77 16.44 -5.83 11.35
N ALA A 78 16.12 -6.62 10.32
CA ALA A 78 17.14 -7.12 9.38
C ALA A 78 17.80 -6.00 8.55
N MET A 79 17.08 -4.91 8.30
CA MET A 79 17.59 -3.72 7.62
C MET A 79 18.27 -2.74 8.58
N GLY A 80 18.26 -3.02 9.90
CA GLY A 80 18.78 -2.12 10.90
C GLY A 80 18.07 -0.76 10.93
N MET A 81 16.77 -0.72 10.63
CA MET A 81 16.02 0.52 10.47
C MET A 81 14.79 0.56 11.38
N GLU A 82 14.61 1.70 12.03
CA GLU A 82 13.39 2.02 12.75
C GLU A 82 12.94 3.44 12.40
N VAL A 83 11.67 3.59 12.03
CA VAL A 83 11.12 4.89 11.66
C VAL A 83 9.96 5.23 12.59
N PHE A 84 10.01 6.42 13.14
CA PHE A 84 8.94 7.01 13.96
C PHE A 84 8.35 8.19 13.21
N SER A 85 7.06 8.41 13.34
CA SER A 85 6.42 9.64 12.87
C SER A 85 5.22 9.98 13.73
N ASP A 86 5.12 11.25 14.13
CA ASP A 86 3.95 11.79 14.83
C ASP A 86 2.92 12.44 13.88
N GLY A 87 3.19 12.32 12.57
CA GLY A 87 2.37 12.90 11.51
C GLY A 87 2.79 14.32 11.08
N ALA A 88 3.77 14.94 11.77
CA ALA A 88 4.38 16.21 11.40
C ALA A 88 5.88 16.08 11.17
N VAL A 89 6.53 15.23 11.94
CA VAL A 89 7.97 14.94 11.91
C VAL A 89 8.18 13.45 11.75
N THR A 90 9.22 13.09 11.01
CA THR A 90 9.71 11.71 10.86
C THR A 90 11.12 11.61 11.43
N TRP A 91 11.37 10.56 12.19
CA TRP A 91 12.68 10.18 12.73
C TRP A 91 13.07 8.82 12.15
N SER A 92 14.09 8.79 11.30
CA SER A 92 14.61 7.56 10.69
C SER A 92 15.89 7.17 11.42
N TYR A 93 15.81 6.20 12.32
CA TYR A 93 16.94 5.69 13.08
C TYR A 93 17.59 4.51 12.36
N LEU A 94 18.91 4.59 12.16
CA LEU A 94 19.75 3.58 11.54
C LEU A 94 20.64 2.95 12.62
N THR A 95 20.38 1.68 12.94
CA THR A 95 21.04 0.99 14.06
C THR A 95 22.54 0.77 13.81
N GLN A 96 22.94 0.55 12.54
CA GLN A 96 24.33 0.28 12.18
C GLN A 96 25.25 1.49 12.36
N SER A 97 24.79 2.67 12.02
CA SER A 97 25.51 3.94 12.21
C SER A 97 25.21 4.60 13.55
N ASN A 98 24.21 4.13 14.29
CA ASN A 98 23.67 4.78 15.49
C ASN A 98 23.31 6.25 15.24
N GLU A 99 22.59 6.49 14.15
CA GLU A 99 22.26 7.81 13.63
C GLU A 99 20.74 7.94 13.48
N VAL A 100 20.20 9.13 13.80
CA VAL A 100 18.82 9.47 13.52
C VAL A 100 18.74 10.68 12.60
N ASN A 101 18.05 10.52 11.48
CA ASN A 101 17.73 11.59 10.55
C ASN A 101 16.33 12.12 10.84
N ILE A 102 16.21 13.42 11.07
CA ILE A 102 14.95 14.08 11.40
C ILE A 102 14.52 14.93 10.20
N SER A 103 13.30 14.73 9.72
CA SER A 103 12.72 15.49 8.60
C SER A 103 11.28 15.89 8.89
N ALA A 104 10.83 16.99 8.29
CA ALA A 104 9.40 17.30 8.22
C ALA A 104 8.69 16.29 7.33
N VAL A 105 7.47 15.92 7.69
CA VAL A 105 6.63 15.10 6.81
C VAL A 105 6.24 15.93 5.60
N ASP A 106 6.62 15.48 4.40
CA ASP A 106 6.19 16.06 3.13
C ASP A 106 4.98 15.28 2.60
N PRO A 107 3.78 15.88 2.62
CA PRO A 107 2.58 15.20 2.16
C PRO A 107 2.61 14.82 0.67
N GLU A 108 3.45 15.48 -0.15
CA GLU A 108 3.56 15.21 -1.58
C GLU A 108 4.60 14.13 -1.88
N SER A 109 5.66 14.01 -1.08
CA SER A 109 6.69 12.97 -1.22
C SER A 109 6.23 11.59 -0.71
N GLU A 110 5.13 11.53 0.02
CA GLU A 110 4.63 10.35 0.72
C GLU A 110 4.18 9.18 -0.17
N ALA A 111 4.36 9.26 -1.48
CA ALA A 111 3.62 8.41 -2.39
C ALA A 111 4.06 6.94 -2.41
N THR A 112 5.21 6.56 -1.87
CA THR A 112 5.72 5.23 -2.24
C THR A 112 6.01 4.27 -1.08
N LEU A 113 6.33 4.72 0.12
CA LEU A 113 6.75 3.82 1.21
C LEU A 113 6.22 4.19 2.61
N ASN A 114 5.30 5.14 2.73
CA ASN A 114 4.69 5.40 4.03
C ASN A 114 3.73 4.24 4.38
N PRO A 115 4.05 3.42 5.39
CA PRO A 115 3.21 2.28 5.79
C PRO A 115 1.78 2.69 6.15
N ALA A 116 1.58 3.95 6.59
CA ALA A 116 0.26 4.48 6.88
C ALA A 116 -0.60 4.60 5.61
N ASN A 117 0.02 4.80 4.44
CA ASN A 117 -0.69 5.02 3.19
C ASN A 117 -1.21 3.73 2.53
N ILE A 118 -0.67 2.56 2.89
CA ILE A 118 -1.11 1.30 2.26
C ILE A 118 -2.60 1.04 2.48
N PHE A 119 -3.17 1.56 3.56
CA PHE A 119 -4.58 1.39 3.90
C PHE A 119 -5.49 2.43 3.25
N THR A 120 -4.93 3.43 2.57
CA THR A 120 -5.66 4.51 1.92
C THR A 120 -5.20 4.77 0.48
N ILE A 121 -4.14 4.09 0.03
CA ILE A 121 -3.52 4.29 -1.29
C ILE A 121 -4.53 4.23 -2.44
N TYR A 122 -5.54 3.37 -2.32
CA TYR A 122 -6.56 3.16 -3.34
C TYR A 122 -7.65 4.24 -3.36
N GLU A 123 -7.71 5.14 -2.37
CA GLU A 123 -8.76 6.16 -2.29
C GLU A 123 -8.59 7.27 -3.33
N LYS A 124 -7.36 7.56 -3.75
CA LYS A 124 -7.05 8.63 -4.71
C LYS A 124 -5.91 8.25 -5.66
N GLY A 125 -5.98 8.74 -6.89
CA GLY A 125 -4.90 8.62 -7.86
C GLY A 125 -4.76 7.27 -8.54
N PHE A 126 -5.77 6.37 -8.44
CA PHE A 126 -5.76 5.08 -9.09
C PHE A 126 -7.04 4.80 -9.86
N LYS A 127 -6.89 4.11 -10.99
CA LYS A 127 -7.94 3.29 -11.59
C LYS A 127 -7.81 1.89 -11.02
N TYR A 128 -8.90 1.17 -10.90
CA TYR A 128 -8.89 -0.16 -10.33
C TYR A 128 -9.75 -1.14 -11.12
N ALA A 129 -9.38 -2.41 -11.07
CA ALA A 129 -10.09 -3.51 -11.69
C ALA A 129 -10.14 -4.72 -10.73
N TYR A 130 -11.28 -5.37 -10.63
CA TYR A 130 -11.42 -6.65 -9.97
C TYR A 130 -10.85 -7.76 -10.85
N VAL A 131 -9.97 -8.58 -10.28
CA VAL A 131 -9.29 -9.67 -11.02
C VAL A 131 -9.98 -11.01 -10.79
N GLY A 132 -10.47 -11.25 -9.57
CA GLY A 132 -11.07 -12.53 -9.20
C GLY A 132 -10.86 -12.85 -7.72
N GLU A 133 -10.99 -14.14 -7.39
CA GLU A 133 -10.69 -14.67 -6.06
C GLU A 133 -9.51 -15.63 -6.15
N GLU A 134 -8.67 -15.64 -5.12
CA GLU A 134 -7.55 -16.56 -4.97
C GLU A 134 -7.43 -17.04 -3.53
N SER A 135 -6.68 -18.12 -3.29
CA SER A 135 -6.34 -18.56 -1.94
C SER A 135 -4.98 -17.99 -1.54
N VAL A 136 -4.94 -17.19 -0.48
CA VAL A 136 -3.72 -16.61 0.09
C VAL A 136 -3.61 -17.02 1.55
N GLY A 137 -2.59 -17.82 1.87
CA GLY A 137 -2.39 -18.31 3.25
C GLY A 137 -3.60 -19.05 3.83
N GLY A 138 -4.31 -19.83 2.99
CA GLY A 138 -5.51 -20.58 3.38
C GLY A 138 -6.78 -19.72 3.54
N LYS A 139 -6.74 -18.43 3.18
CA LYS A 139 -7.90 -17.53 3.18
C LYS A 139 -8.36 -17.26 1.76
N VAL A 140 -9.67 -17.12 1.56
CA VAL A 140 -10.22 -16.63 0.29
C VAL A 140 -10.01 -15.13 0.21
N ALA A 141 -9.22 -14.70 -0.75
CA ALA A 141 -8.91 -13.30 -1.03
C ALA A 141 -9.61 -12.81 -2.30
N GLN A 142 -10.16 -11.62 -2.24
CA GLN A 142 -10.62 -10.85 -3.41
C GLN A 142 -9.44 -10.04 -3.94
N VAL A 143 -9.12 -10.22 -5.22
CA VAL A 143 -7.94 -9.61 -5.87
C VAL A 143 -8.34 -8.39 -6.67
N ILE A 144 -7.65 -7.29 -6.43
CA ILE A 144 -7.88 -6.00 -7.11
C ILE A 144 -6.55 -5.48 -7.61
N ASP A 145 -6.48 -5.12 -8.89
CA ASP A 145 -5.37 -4.39 -9.47
C ASP A 145 -5.64 -2.87 -9.44
N LEU A 146 -4.69 -2.11 -8.93
CA LEU A 146 -4.67 -0.66 -8.88
C LEU A 146 -3.67 -0.14 -9.90
N PHE A 147 -4.08 0.74 -10.80
CA PHE A 147 -3.24 1.34 -11.83
C PHE A 147 -3.09 2.84 -11.55
N PRO A 148 -1.86 3.37 -11.35
CA PRO A 148 -1.67 4.78 -11.07
C PRO A 148 -2.14 5.64 -12.25
N VAL A 149 -2.87 6.71 -11.96
CA VAL A 149 -3.25 7.72 -12.94
C VAL A 149 -2.02 8.53 -13.36
N ASP A 150 -1.19 8.85 -12.39
CA ASP A 150 0.10 9.50 -12.62
C ASP A 150 1.11 8.53 -13.24
N LYS A 151 1.51 8.82 -14.48
CA LYS A 151 2.49 8.02 -15.22
C LYS A 151 3.93 8.22 -14.77
N ALA A 152 4.22 9.24 -13.96
CA ALA A 152 5.55 9.45 -13.38
C ALA A 152 5.88 8.47 -12.25
N LYS A 153 4.88 7.84 -11.63
CA LYS A 153 5.11 6.82 -10.59
C LYS A 153 6.06 5.72 -11.09
N GLU A 154 6.97 5.28 -10.22
CA GLU A 154 7.98 4.26 -10.51
C GLU A 154 7.40 2.85 -10.70
N PHE A 155 6.14 2.65 -10.39
CA PHE A 155 5.43 1.40 -10.54
C PHE A 155 4.28 1.51 -11.57
N THR A 156 3.96 0.37 -12.16
CA THR A 156 2.90 0.26 -13.17
C THR A 156 1.57 -0.20 -12.57
N LYS A 157 1.64 -0.94 -11.47
CA LYS A 157 0.48 -1.56 -10.84
C LYS A 157 0.76 -1.93 -9.39
N VAL A 158 -0.27 -1.87 -8.55
CA VAL A 158 -0.29 -2.51 -7.23
C VAL A 158 -1.43 -3.52 -7.22
N ARG A 159 -1.15 -4.78 -6.86
CA ARG A 159 -2.16 -5.81 -6.65
C ARG A 159 -2.45 -5.95 -5.16
N LEU A 160 -3.71 -5.81 -4.78
CA LEU A 160 -4.19 -6.03 -3.44
C LEU A 160 -4.93 -7.37 -3.37
N SER A 161 -4.59 -8.20 -2.38
CA SER A 161 -5.39 -9.36 -1.99
C SER A 161 -6.08 -9.03 -0.67
N VAL A 162 -7.41 -8.97 -0.69
CA VAL A 162 -8.26 -8.56 0.42
C VAL A 162 -8.99 -9.79 0.96
N ASP A 163 -8.82 -10.10 2.24
CA ASP A 163 -9.57 -11.16 2.94
C ASP A 163 -11.08 -10.93 2.79
N LYS A 164 -11.76 -11.86 2.11
CA LYS A 164 -13.18 -11.76 1.79
C LYS A 164 -14.06 -11.73 3.05
N ALA A 165 -13.66 -12.45 4.10
CA ALA A 165 -14.43 -12.53 5.34
C ALA A 165 -14.24 -11.30 6.22
N LYS A 166 -13.01 -10.78 6.32
CA LYS A 166 -12.65 -9.71 7.25
C LYS A 166 -12.57 -8.32 6.61
N SER A 167 -12.54 -8.24 5.27
CA SER A 167 -12.30 -6.99 4.55
C SER A 167 -11.01 -6.29 5.01
N GLN A 168 -9.92 -7.06 5.08
CA GLN A 168 -8.59 -6.61 5.49
C GLN A 168 -7.59 -6.97 4.39
N ILE A 169 -6.61 -6.10 4.13
CA ILE A 169 -5.50 -6.43 3.24
C ILE A 169 -4.69 -7.57 3.87
N ILE A 170 -4.44 -8.63 3.11
CA ILE A 170 -3.56 -9.73 3.53
C ILE A 170 -2.28 -9.78 2.68
N MET A 171 -2.29 -9.19 1.49
CA MET A 171 -1.10 -9.04 0.66
C MET A 171 -1.23 -7.81 -0.23
N ALA A 172 -0.11 -7.13 -0.45
CA ALA A 172 0.02 -6.08 -1.46
C ALA A 172 1.28 -6.35 -2.28
N LYS A 173 1.15 -6.45 -3.62
CA LYS A 173 2.28 -6.66 -4.54
C LYS A 173 2.38 -5.50 -5.51
N THR A 174 3.52 -4.80 -5.47
CA THR A 174 3.84 -3.68 -6.35
C THR A 174 4.69 -4.16 -7.52
N PHE A 175 4.34 -3.77 -8.73
CA PHE A 175 5.04 -4.09 -9.97
C PHE A 175 5.74 -2.84 -10.48
N ASN A 176 7.05 -2.80 -10.37
CA ASN A 176 7.85 -1.65 -10.77
C ASN A 176 8.16 -1.65 -12.27
N LYS A 177 8.48 -0.47 -12.80
CA LYS A 177 8.83 -0.26 -14.20
C LYS A 177 10.16 -0.93 -14.60
N ASP A 178 11.09 -1.09 -13.65
CA ASP A 178 12.36 -1.81 -13.83
C ASP A 178 12.17 -3.34 -13.94
N GLY A 179 10.95 -3.82 -13.67
CA GLY A 179 10.57 -5.23 -13.70
C GLY A 179 10.71 -5.94 -12.36
N ASN A 180 11.22 -5.27 -11.33
CA ASN A 180 11.22 -5.80 -9.96
C ASN A 180 9.81 -5.76 -9.36
N THR A 181 9.54 -6.66 -8.43
CA THR A 181 8.30 -6.66 -7.66
C THR A 181 8.58 -6.66 -6.17
N TYR A 182 7.76 -5.93 -5.43
CA TYR A 182 7.80 -5.90 -3.97
C TYR A 182 6.49 -6.46 -3.43
N THR A 183 6.59 -7.48 -2.60
CA THR A 183 5.42 -8.11 -1.97
C THR A 183 5.43 -7.88 -0.47
N LEU A 184 4.38 -7.26 0.04
CA LEU A 184 4.11 -7.09 1.46
C LEU A 184 3.04 -8.11 1.86
N GLY A 185 3.41 -9.13 2.63
CA GLY A 185 2.50 -10.14 3.16
C GLY A 185 2.18 -9.88 4.63
N MET A 186 0.90 -9.75 4.97
CA MET A 186 0.46 -9.50 6.35
C MET A 186 0.43 -10.81 7.13
N LYS A 187 1.27 -10.93 8.17
CA LYS A 187 1.37 -12.12 9.05
C LYS A 187 0.36 -12.07 10.18
N SER A 188 0.27 -10.93 10.84
CA SER A 188 -0.66 -10.69 11.93
C SER A 188 -1.21 -9.26 11.86
N MET A 189 -2.41 -9.07 12.39
CA MET A 189 -3.00 -7.74 12.56
C MET A 189 -3.73 -7.68 13.89
N LYS A 190 -3.38 -6.67 14.71
CA LYS A 190 -4.04 -6.32 15.97
C LYS A 190 -4.59 -4.90 15.83
N THR A 191 -5.82 -4.69 16.28
CA THR A 191 -6.48 -3.37 16.22
C THR A 191 -6.80 -2.86 17.61
N ASP A 192 -7.04 -1.56 17.71
CA ASP A 192 -7.54 -0.90 18.92
C ASP A 192 -6.68 -1.11 20.18
N GLN A 193 -5.36 -1.25 19.96
CA GLN A 193 -4.40 -1.34 21.04
C GLN A 193 -4.20 0.05 21.69
N ASN A 194 -3.95 0.07 23.00
CA ASN A 194 -3.70 1.32 23.72
C ASN A 194 -2.26 1.81 23.48
N LEU A 195 -2.05 2.55 22.38
CA LEU A 195 -0.77 3.16 22.03
C LEU A 195 -0.77 4.63 22.41
N THR A 196 0.19 5.02 23.26
CA THR A 196 0.38 6.43 23.68
C THR A 196 1.01 7.25 22.55
N PRO A 197 0.87 8.59 22.53
CA PRO A 197 1.55 9.43 21.55
C PRO A 197 3.07 9.27 21.52
N ASP A 198 3.71 9.04 22.68
CA ASP A 198 5.15 8.86 22.79
C ASP A 198 5.66 7.56 22.15
N TYR A 199 4.79 6.59 21.92
CA TYR A 199 5.14 5.38 21.20
C TYR A 199 5.59 5.67 19.75
N PHE A 200 5.13 6.78 19.17
CA PHE A 200 5.38 7.21 17.80
C PHE A 200 6.47 8.28 17.67
N LYS A 201 7.16 8.62 18.78
CA LYS A 201 8.23 9.60 18.79
C LYS A 201 9.55 8.94 19.10
N PHE A 202 10.60 9.44 18.47
CA PHE A 202 11.96 9.05 18.81
C PHE A 202 12.34 9.69 20.16
N ASP A 203 12.84 8.90 21.09
CA ASP A 203 13.29 9.33 22.40
C ASP A 203 14.80 9.11 22.50
N PRO A 204 15.64 10.16 22.36
CA PRO A 204 17.10 10.01 22.32
C PRO A 204 17.68 9.43 23.62
N VAL A 205 16.94 9.49 24.73
CA VAL A 205 17.40 8.88 26.00
C VAL A 205 17.52 7.36 25.88
N LYS A 206 16.73 6.74 25.02
CA LYS A 206 16.77 5.29 24.76
C LYS A 206 17.88 4.85 23.81
N TYR A 207 18.56 5.80 23.15
CA TYR A 207 19.58 5.55 22.15
C TYR A 207 20.90 6.26 22.54
N PRO A 208 21.71 5.68 23.44
CA PRO A 208 22.92 6.32 23.94
C PRO A 208 23.88 6.68 22.81
N LYS A 209 24.42 7.91 22.83
CA LYS A 209 25.39 8.44 21.85
C LYS A 209 24.86 8.45 20.41
N VAL A 210 23.55 8.51 20.22
CA VAL A 210 22.98 8.66 18.86
C VAL A 210 23.43 9.97 18.24
N GLU A 211 23.87 9.91 16.99
CA GLU A 211 24.11 11.11 16.16
C GLU A 211 22.78 11.63 15.63
N ILE A 212 22.52 12.93 15.84
CA ILE A 212 21.25 13.54 15.44
C ILE A 212 21.48 14.48 14.26
N ASN A 213 20.90 14.14 13.11
CA ASN A 213 20.92 14.94 11.89
C ASN A 213 19.54 15.57 11.69
N ASP A 214 19.38 16.82 12.07
CA ASP A 214 18.13 17.57 11.86
C ASP A 214 18.14 18.29 10.52
N MET A 215 17.26 17.81 9.60
CA MET A 215 17.14 18.30 8.22
C MET A 215 15.83 19.11 8.00
N ARG A 216 15.17 19.56 9.08
CA ARG A 216 13.90 20.31 8.99
C ARG A 216 14.11 21.74 8.58
#